data_2ab2e44606039f2211da95536073d1fa
#
_entry.id   2ab2e44606039f2211da95536073d1fa
#
_cell.length_a   1.000
_cell.length_b   1.000
_cell.length_c   1.000
_cell.angle_alpha   90.00
_cell.angle_beta   90.00
_cell.angle_gamma   90.00
#
_symmetry.space_group_name_H-M   'P 1'
#
loop_
_entity.id
_entity.type
_entity.pdbx_description
1 polymer ?
#
loop_
_entity_poly.entity_id
_entity_poly.type
_entity_poly.pdbx_seq_one_letter_code
_entity_poly.pdbx_strand_id
1 'polypeptide(L)'
;AENFYRTGQREESLQKLSRILERNPDNRRAEVLYALQTVAQNPAKAKELVNNIEPVGFIGEMAEAVRVLSQFSQTRINSEEKSEAAQHVNASVMAFRSGLVEKAFQESIEAFRVDKDFMDGKIRQILAALLIYSGEESRLAEKYRKEILSVL
;
A
#
# COMPACT_ATOMS: atom_id res chain seq x y z
N ALA A 1 -7.38 -0.12 -12.29
CA ALA A 1 -6.73 0.51 -11.14
C ALA A 1 -7.74 1.24 -10.25
N GLU A 2 -8.57 2.13 -10.80
CA GLU A 2 -9.65 2.77 -10.02
C GLU A 2 -10.64 1.75 -9.45
N ASN A 3 -10.78 0.64 -10.12
CA ASN A 3 -11.67 -0.45 -9.73
C ASN A 3 -11.18 -1.21 -8.49
N PHE A 4 -9.94 -1.00 -8.10
CA PHE A 4 -9.32 -1.60 -6.94
C PHE A 4 -10.09 -1.35 -5.64
N TYR A 5 -10.76 -0.20 -5.57
CA TYR A 5 -11.44 0.27 -4.35
C TYR A 5 -12.94 0.02 -4.34
N ARG A 6 -13.48 -0.40 -5.47
CA ARG A 6 -14.91 -0.76 -5.53
C ARG A 6 -15.06 -2.18 -5.06
N THR A 7 -15.75 -2.38 -3.94
CA THR A 7 -15.86 -3.67 -3.25
C THR A 7 -16.24 -4.83 -4.20
N GLY A 8 -17.24 -4.64 -5.05
CA GLY A 8 -17.67 -5.69 -5.97
C GLY A 8 -16.63 -6.05 -7.02
N GLN A 9 -15.91 -5.07 -7.56
CA GLN A 9 -14.86 -5.30 -8.56
C GLN A 9 -13.62 -5.92 -7.94
N ARG A 10 -13.32 -5.58 -6.71
CA ARG A 10 -12.22 -6.18 -5.96
C ARG A 10 -12.47 -7.66 -5.71
N GLU A 11 -13.67 -8.02 -5.25
CA GLU A 11 -14.03 -9.42 -5.06
C GLU A 11 -13.93 -10.21 -6.35
N GLU A 12 -14.44 -9.66 -7.46
CA GLU A 12 -14.35 -10.28 -8.77
C GLU A 12 -12.90 -10.47 -9.20
N SER A 13 -12.07 -9.45 -9.03
CA SER A 13 -10.63 -9.51 -9.33
C SER A 13 -9.93 -10.59 -8.50
N LEU A 14 -10.22 -10.66 -7.20
CA LEU A 14 -9.64 -11.68 -6.32
C LEU A 14 -10.07 -13.09 -6.71
N GLN A 15 -11.33 -13.28 -7.12
CA GLN A 15 -11.79 -14.58 -7.61
C GLN A 15 -11.06 -15.00 -8.87
N LYS A 16 -10.85 -14.10 -9.81
CA LYS A 16 -10.09 -14.38 -11.04
C LYS A 16 -8.65 -14.74 -10.73
N LEU A 17 -8.00 -14.00 -9.85
CA LEU A 17 -6.62 -14.28 -9.44
C LEU A 17 -6.51 -15.61 -8.70
N SER A 18 -7.46 -15.93 -7.83
CA SER A 18 -7.52 -17.24 -7.15
C SER A 18 -7.57 -18.38 -8.15
N ARG A 19 -8.43 -18.26 -9.18
CA ARG A 19 -8.55 -19.30 -10.23
C ARG A 19 -7.25 -19.46 -11.01
N ILE A 20 -6.58 -18.38 -11.33
CA ILE A 20 -5.28 -18.42 -12.00
C ILE A 20 -4.26 -19.15 -11.14
N LEU A 21 -4.21 -18.84 -9.84
CA LEU A 21 -3.27 -19.47 -8.91
C LEU A 21 -3.57 -20.95 -8.66
N GLU A 22 -4.84 -21.35 -8.66
CA GLU A 22 -5.22 -22.77 -8.57
C GLU A 22 -4.70 -23.58 -9.75
N ARG A 23 -4.74 -22.99 -10.96
CA ARG A 23 -4.26 -23.64 -12.19
C ARG A 23 -2.77 -23.55 -12.36
N ASN A 24 -2.17 -22.49 -11.91
CA ASN A 24 -0.74 -22.20 -12.06
C ASN A 24 -0.20 -21.52 -10.80
N PRO A 25 0.14 -22.30 -9.74
CA PRO A 25 0.64 -21.74 -8.48
C PRO A 25 1.93 -20.93 -8.61
N ASP A 26 2.69 -21.16 -9.70
CA ASP A 26 3.96 -20.48 -9.94
C ASP A 26 3.81 -19.15 -10.70
N ASN A 27 2.58 -18.73 -10.97
CA ASN A 27 2.34 -17.45 -11.64
C ASN A 27 2.65 -16.27 -10.69
N ARG A 28 3.86 -15.75 -10.78
CA ARG A 28 4.38 -14.68 -9.91
C ARG A 28 3.56 -13.41 -10.01
N ARG A 29 3.14 -13.06 -11.22
CA ARG A 29 2.33 -11.85 -11.42
C ARG A 29 0.98 -11.94 -10.70
N ALA A 30 0.29 -13.07 -10.85
CA ALA A 30 -0.97 -13.30 -10.16
C ALA A 30 -0.81 -13.32 -8.64
N GLU A 31 0.27 -13.93 -8.15
CA GLU A 31 0.60 -14.00 -6.72
C GLU A 31 0.81 -12.61 -6.13
N VAL A 32 1.60 -11.77 -6.80
CA VAL A 32 1.87 -10.40 -6.35
C VAL A 32 0.61 -9.54 -6.40
N LEU A 33 -0.17 -9.64 -7.47
CA LEU A 33 -1.42 -8.89 -7.57
C LEU A 33 -2.42 -9.30 -6.49
N TYR A 34 -2.52 -10.58 -6.20
CA TYR A 34 -3.36 -11.07 -5.11
C TYR A 34 -2.90 -10.52 -3.76
N ALA A 35 -1.60 -10.58 -3.50
CA ALA A 35 -1.02 -10.04 -2.27
C ALA A 35 -1.28 -8.53 -2.14
N LEU A 36 -1.09 -7.79 -3.22
CA LEU A 36 -1.32 -6.34 -3.22
C LEU A 36 -2.78 -5.99 -2.92
N GLN A 37 -3.73 -6.75 -3.47
CA GLN A 37 -5.15 -6.50 -3.22
C GLN A 37 -5.60 -6.88 -1.81
N THR A 38 -4.87 -7.76 -1.13
CA THR A 38 -5.26 -8.26 0.21
C THR A 38 -4.43 -7.67 1.35
N VAL A 39 -3.39 -6.91 1.06
CA VAL A 39 -2.44 -6.44 2.08
C VAL A 39 -3.09 -5.57 3.17
N ALA A 40 -4.09 -4.78 2.82
CA ALA A 40 -4.76 -3.91 3.80
C ALA A 40 -5.52 -4.72 4.86
N GLN A 41 -6.16 -5.82 4.47
CA GLN A 41 -6.96 -6.66 5.36
C GLN A 41 -6.17 -7.81 5.98
N ASN A 42 -5.22 -8.37 5.22
CA ASN A 42 -4.42 -9.52 5.62
C ASN A 42 -2.93 -9.26 5.41
N PRO A 43 -2.34 -8.30 6.14
CA PRO A 43 -0.96 -7.90 5.88
C PRO A 43 0.07 -9.01 6.05
N ALA A 44 -0.06 -9.84 7.07
CA ALA A 44 0.88 -10.93 7.33
C ALA A 44 0.86 -11.97 6.20
N LYS A 45 -0.33 -12.36 5.76
CA LYS A 45 -0.48 -13.33 4.67
C LYS A 45 0.00 -12.77 3.33
N ALA A 46 -0.29 -11.50 3.06
CA ALA A 46 0.18 -10.84 1.84
C ALA A 46 1.72 -10.81 1.80
N LYS A 47 2.36 -10.47 2.90
CA LYS A 47 3.82 -10.49 3.01
C LYS A 47 4.38 -11.89 2.76
N GLU A 48 3.75 -12.91 3.32
CA GLU A 48 4.17 -14.30 3.13
C GLU A 48 4.11 -14.71 1.67
N LEU A 49 3.06 -14.31 0.94
CA LEU A 49 2.90 -14.61 -0.47
C LEU A 49 4.04 -14.07 -1.34
N VAL A 50 4.63 -12.94 -0.97
CA VAL A 50 5.71 -12.32 -1.75
C VAL A 50 7.10 -12.57 -1.16
N ASN A 51 7.21 -13.43 -0.17
CA ASN A 51 8.43 -13.62 0.61
C ASN A 51 9.62 -14.07 -0.24
N ASN A 52 9.37 -14.88 -1.27
CA ASN A 52 10.41 -15.42 -2.16
C ASN A 52 10.62 -14.61 -3.44
N ILE A 53 9.98 -13.46 -3.58
CA ILE A 53 10.11 -12.62 -4.76
C ILE A 53 11.20 -11.58 -4.51
N GLU A 54 12.24 -11.60 -5.35
CA GLU A 54 13.33 -10.62 -5.27
C GLU A 54 12.85 -9.23 -5.70
N PRO A 55 13.35 -8.14 -5.08
CA PRO A 55 12.93 -6.79 -5.40
C PRO A 55 13.58 -6.25 -6.69
N VAL A 56 13.45 -7.00 -7.77
CA VAL A 56 14.04 -6.69 -9.07
C VAL A 56 12.96 -6.70 -10.15
N GLY A 57 12.94 -5.68 -10.99
CA GLY A 57 11.98 -5.54 -12.07
C GLY A 57 10.59 -5.15 -11.58
N PHE A 58 9.63 -5.14 -12.49
CA PHE A 58 8.27 -4.67 -12.22
C PHE A 58 7.56 -5.51 -11.15
N ILE A 59 7.64 -6.83 -11.27
CA ILE A 59 7.04 -7.73 -10.27
C ILE A 59 7.72 -7.56 -8.90
N GLY A 60 9.04 -7.41 -8.91
CA GLY A 60 9.80 -7.17 -7.68
C GLY A 60 9.45 -5.85 -7.00
N GLU A 61 9.20 -4.79 -7.76
CA GLU A 61 8.76 -3.51 -7.22
C GLU A 61 7.38 -3.62 -6.56
N MET A 62 6.47 -4.36 -7.19
CA MET A 62 5.16 -4.62 -6.60
C MET A 62 5.27 -5.46 -5.32
N ALA A 63 6.13 -6.47 -5.31
CA ALA A 63 6.39 -7.28 -4.12
C ALA A 63 6.95 -6.44 -2.98
N GLU A 64 7.86 -5.50 -3.30
CA GLU A 64 8.41 -4.58 -2.30
C GLU A 64 7.33 -3.65 -1.75
N ALA A 65 6.44 -3.15 -2.60
CA ALA A 65 5.29 -2.37 -2.16
C ALA A 65 4.42 -3.16 -1.18
N VAL A 66 4.19 -4.45 -1.44
CA VAL A 66 3.45 -5.32 -0.51
C VAL A 66 4.15 -5.39 0.84
N ARG A 67 5.47 -5.56 0.87
CA ARG A 67 6.25 -5.62 2.11
C ARG A 67 6.13 -4.32 2.91
N VAL A 68 6.30 -3.20 2.24
CA VAL A 68 6.18 -1.87 2.86
C VAL A 68 4.78 -1.66 3.42
N LEU A 69 3.75 -1.96 2.64
CA LEU A 69 2.36 -1.78 3.06
C LEU A 69 1.94 -2.78 4.14
N SER A 70 2.49 -3.99 4.13
CA SER A 70 2.27 -4.97 5.19
C SER A 70 2.77 -4.42 6.53
N GLN A 71 3.98 -3.89 6.57
CA GLN A 71 4.54 -3.29 7.77
C GLN A 71 3.75 -2.04 8.17
N PHE A 72 3.41 -1.19 7.21
CA PHE A 72 2.61 0.01 7.44
C PHE A 72 1.25 -0.32 8.05
N SER A 73 0.55 -1.30 7.48
CA SER A 73 -0.77 -1.72 7.97
C SER A 73 -0.75 -2.23 9.41
N GLN A 74 0.39 -2.74 9.86
CA GLN A 74 0.58 -3.26 11.22
C GLN A 74 1.24 -2.24 12.15
N THR A 75 1.57 -1.06 11.65
CA THR A 75 2.21 -0.01 12.44
C THR A 75 1.25 0.50 13.50
N ARG A 76 1.75 0.56 14.75
CA ARG A 76 1.06 1.19 15.86
C ARG A 76 2.03 2.13 16.54
N ILE A 77 1.79 3.42 16.40
CA ILE A 77 2.59 4.41 17.11
C ILE A 77 2.00 4.56 18.51
N ASN A 78 2.88 4.54 19.51
CA ASN A 78 2.47 4.62 20.91
C ASN A 78 1.52 5.81 21.14
N SER A 79 0.42 5.56 21.87
CA SER A 79 -0.56 6.58 22.21
C SER A 79 0.02 7.74 23.02
N GLU A 80 1.18 7.53 23.65
CA GLU A 80 1.92 8.58 24.35
C GLU A 80 2.68 9.51 23.42
N GLU A 81 2.93 9.07 22.18
CA GLU A 81 3.53 9.90 21.14
C GLU A 81 2.53 10.96 20.69
N LYS A 82 2.75 12.21 21.10
CA LYS A 82 1.85 13.32 20.85
C LYS A 82 2.25 14.18 19.66
N SER A 83 3.26 13.78 18.90
CA SER A 83 3.68 14.55 17.73
C SER A 83 2.57 14.61 16.70
N GLU A 84 2.50 15.72 15.99
CA GLU A 84 1.54 15.89 14.89
C GLU A 84 1.78 14.87 13.79
N ALA A 85 3.05 14.61 13.46
CA ALA A 85 3.40 13.59 12.48
C ALA A 85 2.89 12.21 12.88
N ALA A 86 3.02 11.82 14.15
CA ALA A 86 2.52 10.55 14.66
C ALA A 86 1.01 10.43 14.51
N GLN A 87 0.28 11.50 14.80
CA GLN A 87 -1.17 11.53 14.66
C GLN A 87 -1.60 11.32 13.20
N HIS A 88 -0.92 11.95 12.26
CA HIS A 88 -1.20 11.78 10.82
C HIS A 88 -0.86 10.37 10.36
N VAL A 89 0.26 9.79 10.78
CA VAL A 89 0.60 8.42 10.44
C VAL A 89 -0.44 7.44 10.98
N ASN A 90 -0.87 7.58 12.22
CA ASN A 90 -1.91 6.72 12.79
C ASN A 90 -3.23 6.84 12.01
N ALA A 91 -3.63 8.05 11.65
CA ALA A 91 -4.82 8.27 10.83
C ALA A 91 -4.69 7.64 9.45
N SER A 92 -3.51 7.72 8.84
CA SER A 92 -3.23 7.09 7.56
C SER A 92 -3.32 5.56 7.64
N VAL A 93 -2.74 4.95 8.67
CA VAL A 93 -2.82 3.49 8.88
C VAL A 93 -4.27 3.04 9.01
N MET A 94 -5.05 3.72 9.83
CA MET A 94 -6.46 3.39 10.04
C MET A 94 -7.26 3.53 8.76
N ALA A 95 -7.01 4.58 7.99
CA ALA A 95 -7.66 4.81 6.69
C ALA A 95 -7.32 3.69 5.71
N PHE A 96 -6.04 3.31 5.61
CA PHE A 96 -5.61 2.24 4.73
C PHE A 96 -6.27 0.91 5.07
N ARG A 97 -6.29 0.55 6.34
CA ARG A 97 -6.93 -0.68 6.82
C ARG A 97 -8.43 -0.71 6.56
N SER A 98 -9.06 0.45 6.53
CA SER A 98 -10.49 0.60 6.26
C SER A 98 -10.81 0.73 4.77
N GLY A 99 -9.82 0.68 3.89
CA GLY A 99 -10.01 0.81 2.44
C GLY A 99 -10.15 2.26 1.97
N LEU A 100 -9.90 3.24 2.82
CA LEU A 100 -9.98 4.67 2.50
C LEU A 100 -8.64 5.16 1.97
N VAL A 101 -8.29 4.77 0.76
CA VAL A 101 -6.95 4.98 0.20
C VAL A 101 -6.63 6.45 -0.01
N GLU A 102 -7.59 7.24 -0.46
CA GLU A 102 -7.38 8.68 -0.63
C GLU A 102 -7.02 9.34 0.69
N LYS A 103 -7.73 9.01 1.76
CA LYS A 103 -7.42 9.54 3.09
C LYS A 103 -6.06 9.06 3.57
N ALA A 104 -5.68 7.81 3.26
CA ALA A 104 -4.34 7.30 3.60
C ALA A 104 -3.25 8.14 2.92
N PHE A 105 -3.41 8.51 1.65
CA PHE A 105 -2.50 9.43 0.97
C PHE A 105 -2.45 10.79 1.65
N GLN A 106 -3.60 11.40 1.88
CA GLN A 106 -3.69 12.74 2.47
C GLN A 106 -2.98 12.81 3.81
N GLU A 107 -3.25 11.85 4.68
CA GLU A 107 -2.64 11.82 6.01
C GLU A 107 -1.14 11.53 5.96
N SER A 108 -0.70 10.65 5.07
CA SER A 108 0.74 10.38 4.89
C SER A 108 1.48 11.62 4.36
N ILE A 109 0.88 12.36 3.43
CA ILE A 109 1.46 13.59 2.91
C ILE A 109 1.55 14.65 4.02
N GLU A 110 0.52 14.79 4.83
CA GLU A 110 0.55 15.73 5.96
C GLU A 110 1.61 15.35 6.99
N ALA A 111 1.77 14.07 7.30
CA ALA A 111 2.85 13.60 8.15
C ALA A 111 4.22 13.99 7.59
N PHE A 112 4.42 13.82 6.30
CA PHE A 112 5.67 14.18 5.63
C PHE A 112 5.92 15.70 5.66
N ARG A 113 4.88 16.51 5.48
CA ARG A 113 5.01 17.96 5.55
C ARG A 113 5.43 18.43 6.94
N VAL A 114 4.88 17.80 7.97
CA VAL A 114 5.16 18.15 9.36
C VAL A 114 6.57 17.74 9.76
N ASP A 115 6.97 16.52 9.39
CA ASP A 115 8.28 15.97 9.73
C ASP A 115 8.69 14.92 8.69
N LYS A 116 9.48 15.33 7.72
CA LYS A 116 9.96 14.44 6.64
C LYS A 116 10.87 13.31 7.13
N ASP A 117 11.48 13.48 8.30
CA ASP A 117 12.38 12.48 8.87
C ASP A 117 11.69 11.56 9.87
N PHE A 118 10.40 11.76 10.11
CA PHE A 118 9.62 10.90 11.00
C PHE A 118 9.67 9.45 10.51
N MET A 119 9.75 8.51 11.43
CA MET A 119 9.92 7.07 11.14
C MET A 119 11.20 6.79 10.32
N ASP A 120 12.26 7.53 10.56
CA ASP A 120 13.53 7.39 9.83
C ASP A 120 13.38 7.60 8.31
N GLY A 121 12.49 8.49 7.91
CA GLY A 121 12.23 8.82 6.51
C GLY A 121 11.38 7.80 5.75
N LYS A 122 10.80 6.82 6.43
CA LYS A 122 10.01 5.75 5.79
C LYS A 122 8.70 6.24 5.14
N ILE A 123 8.25 7.45 5.47
CA ILE A 123 7.02 7.99 4.87
C ILE A 123 7.13 8.06 3.35
N ARG A 124 8.31 8.38 2.81
CA ARG A 124 8.54 8.36 1.36
C ARG A 124 8.27 6.98 0.75
N GLN A 125 8.75 5.94 1.40
CA GLN A 125 8.51 4.55 0.94
C GLN A 125 7.04 4.20 0.99
N ILE A 126 6.35 4.64 2.03
CA ILE A 126 4.91 4.42 2.19
C ILE A 126 4.14 5.11 1.07
N LEU A 127 4.48 6.37 0.75
CA LEU A 127 3.84 7.11 -0.34
C LEU A 127 4.08 6.43 -1.69
N ALA A 128 5.30 5.98 -1.97
CA ALA A 128 5.61 5.25 -3.19
C ALA A 128 4.83 3.94 -3.27
N ALA A 129 4.74 3.21 -2.17
CA ALA A 129 3.99 1.95 -2.11
C ALA A 129 2.48 2.18 -2.29
N LEU A 130 1.93 3.25 -1.74
CA LEU A 130 0.53 3.62 -1.94
C LEU A 130 0.24 3.95 -3.41
N LEU A 131 1.17 4.58 -4.13
CA LEU A 131 1.03 4.82 -5.57
C LEU A 131 0.93 3.50 -6.34
N ILE A 132 1.79 2.55 -6.03
CA ILE A 132 1.76 1.22 -6.64
C ILE A 132 0.45 0.50 -6.31
N TYR A 133 0.03 0.56 -5.06
CA TYR A 133 -1.23 -0.02 -4.59
C TYR A 133 -2.44 0.55 -5.34
N SER A 134 -2.46 1.85 -5.58
CA SER A 134 -3.56 2.52 -6.27
C SER A 134 -3.58 2.26 -7.77
N GLY A 135 -2.48 1.72 -8.35
CA GLY A 135 -2.32 1.52 -9.79
C GLY A 135 -1.75 2.74 -10.47
N GLU A 136 -0.64 2.58 -11.19
CA GLU A 136 0.13 3.68 -11.76
C GLU A 136 -0.65 4.60 -12.71
N GLU A 137 -1.65 4.05 -13.40
CA GLU A 137 -2.46 4.80 -14.38
C GLU A 137 -3.78 5.30 -13.80
N SER A 138 -4.05 5.10 -12.51
CA SER A 138 -5.29 5.57 -11.91
C SER A 138 -5.28 7.10 -11.75
N ARG A 139 -6.47 7.70 -11.77
CA ARG A 139 -6.63 9.13 -11.50
C ARG A 139 -6.14 9.49 -10.11
N LEU A 140 -6.36 8.59 -9.15
CA LEU A 140 -5.91 8.79 -7.77
C LEU A 140 -4.38 8.86 -7.71
N ALA A 141 -3.68 7.92 -8.36
CA ALA A 141 -2.22 7.94 -8.42
C ALA A 141 -1.69 9.19 -9.13
N GLU A 142 -2.30 9.59 -10.23
CA GLU A 142 -1.91 10.81 -10.96
C GLU A 142 -2.03 12.05 -10.07
N LYS A 143 -3.16 12.21 -9.40
CA LYS A 143 -3.41 13.32 -8.47
C LYS A 143 -2.36 13.38 -7.37
N TYR A 144 -2.12 12.27 -6.70
CA TYR A 144 -1.21 12.26 -5.54
C TYR A 144 0.26 12.22 -5.93
N ARG A 145 0.60 11.74 -7.12
CA ARG A 145 1.98 11.86 -7.63
C ARG A 145 2.38 13.33 -7.73
N LYS A 146 1.49 14.18 -8.22
CA LYS A 146 1.73 15.63 -8.28
C LYS A 146 1.89 16.24 -6.89
N GLU A 147 1.01 15.90 -5.96
CA GLU A 147 1.11 16.40 -4.58
C GLU A 147 2.38 15.93 -3.87
N ILE A 148 2.76 14.67 -4.05
CA ILE A 148 3.98 14.12 -3.48
C ILE A 148 5.20 14.88 -4.00
N LEU A 149 5.27 15.12 -5.31
CA LEU A 149 6.36 15.87 -5.92
C LEU A 149 6.45 17.29 -5.39
N SER A 150 5.34 17.90 -5.01
CA SER A 150 5.32 19.26 -4.47
C SER A 150 5.87 19.38 -3.07
N VAL A 151 5.96 18.28 -2.31
CA VAL A 151 6.43 18.29 -0.90
C VAL A 151 7.81 17.64 -0.72
N LEU A 152 8.31 16.98 -1.74
CA LEU A 152 9.66 16.35 -1.68
C LEU A 152 10.81 17.41 -1.76
#